data_8e6cff67b665f4d0daabb19a324328e7
#
_entry.id   8e6cff67b665f4d0daabb19a324328e7
#
_cell.length_a   1.000
_cell.length_b   1.000
_cell.length_c   1.000
_cell.angle_alpha   90.00
_cell.angle_beta   90.00
_cell.angle_gamma   90.00
#
_symmetry.space_group_name_H-M   'P 1'
#
loop_
_entity.id
_entity.type
_entity.pdbx_description
1 polymer ?
#
loop_
_entity_poly.entity_id
_entity_poly.type
_entity_poly.pdbx_seq_one_letter_code
_entity_poly.pdbx_strand_id
1 'polypeptide(L)'
;MLFIEKTNLSPYKIDIYIDKNIPVAAGLAGGSTDAAGTLWGLNEIFNKPLSRKELHELCSKLGSDLNFCLEGSRQMTSGRGEILEKLPFEKMNISLIKPQNLGISAKEAYTKFSDKKSNNFKSEFGDRASFENDLEWALIDDYDELKAIKKSYPKSIMSGSGSTYFGVDIEFLAQDGFWVANDLHTTDVGIVEVK
;
A
#
# COMPACT_ATOMS: atom_id res chain seq x y z
N MET A 1 -14.40 -12.20 12.37
CA MET A 1 -14.29 -13.63 12.74
C MET A 1 -12.93 -13.94 13.34
N LEU A 2 -11.81 -13.82 12.62
CA LEU A 2 -10.47 -14.19 13.14
C LEU A 2 -10.10 -13.60 14.51
N PHE A 3 -10.42 -12.33 14.77
CA PHE A 3 -10.13 -11.70 16.06
C PHE A 3 -10.92 -12.37 17.21
N ILE A 4 -12.22 -12.57 17.02
CA ILE A 4 -13.10 -13.21 18.01
C ILE A 4 -12.67 -14.67 18.27
N GLU A 5 -12.33 -15.40 17.23
CA GLU A 5 -11.81 -16.78 17.33
C GLU A 5 -10.50 -16.85 18.11
N LYS A 6 -9.58 -15.90 17.88
CA LYS A 6 -8.29 -15.86 18.58
C LYS A 6 -8.43 -15.46 20.05
N THR A 7 -9.38 -14.59 20.37
CA THR A 7 -9.54 -14.04 21.74
C THR A 7 -10.57 -14.79 22.59
N ASN A 8 -11.34 -15.71 22.01
CA ASN A 8 -12.49 -16.38 22.66
C ASN A 8 -13.51 -15.41 23.30
N LEU A 9 -13.59 -14.18 22.80
CA LEU A 9 -14.57 -13.19 23.26
C LEU A 9 -15.97 -13.60 22.78
N SER A 10 -16.96 -13.29 23.60
CA SER A 10 -18.36 -13.44 23.19
C SER A 10 -18.63 -12.53 21.97
N PRO A 11 -19.48 -12.96 21.02
CA PRO A 11 -19.81 -12.14 19.89
C PRO A 11 -20.56 -10.87 20.34
N TYR A 12 -19.98 -9.72 20.03
CA TYR A 12 -20.61 -8.40 20.22
C TYR A 12 -21.08 -7.88 18.87
N LYS A 13 -22.13 -7.06 18.90
CA LYS A 13 -22.45 -6.25 17.74
C LYS A 13 -21.46 -5.09 17.68
N ILE A 14 -20.70 -5.02 16.60
CA ILE A 14 -19.71 -3.96 16.32
C ILE A 14 -20.09 -3.35 15.01
N ASP A 15 -20.26 -2.04 14.99
CA ASP A 15 -20.47 -1.27 13.77
C ASP A 15 -19.15 -0.56 13.42
N ILE A 16 -18.66 -0.74 12.19
CA ILE A 16 -17.42 -0.14 11.69
C ILE A 16 -17.78 0.82 10.57
N TYR A 17 -17.36 2.07 10.70
CA TYR A 17 -17.56 3.11 9.70
C TYR A 17 -16.22 3.47 9.07
N ILE A 18 -16.15 3.46 7.75
CA ILE A 18 -14.95 3.82 6.99
C ILE A 18 -15.30 5.00 6.08
N ASP A 19 -14.66 6.14 6.30
CA ASP A 19 -14.70 7.27 5.38
C ASP A 19 -13.60 7.10 4.34
N LYS A 20 -13.99 6.68 3.13
CA LYS A 20 -13.06 6.22 2.09
C LYS A 20 -12.68 7.35 1.15
N ASN A 21 -11.56 8.03 1.45
CA ASN A 21 -11.01 9.10 0.62
C ASN A 21 -9.92 8.64 -0.35
N ILE A 22 -9.27 7.50 -0.06
CA ILE A 22 -8.28 6.89 -0.97
C ILE A 22 -9.03 6.06 -2.03
N PRO A 23 -8.76 6.26 -3.33
CA PRO A 23 -9.41 5.50 -4.39
C PRO A 23 -9.23 3.99 -4.24
N VAL A 24 -10.25 3.22 -4.59
CA VAL A 24 -10.19 1.75 -4.58
C VAL A 24 -9.33 1.25 -5.74
N ALA A 25 -8.66 0.10 -5.56
CA ALA A 25 -7.76 -0.50 -6.55
C ALA A 25 -6.68 0.48 -7.08
N ALA A 26 -6.10 1.24 -6.17
CA ALA A 26 -5.15 2.30 -6.46
C ALA A 26 -3.67 1.90 -6.24
N GLY A 27 -3.38 0.72 -5.72
CA GLY A 27 -2.01 0.34 -5.34
C GLY A 27 -1.49 1.05 -4.09
N LEU A 28 -2.38 1.66 -3.27
CA LEU A 28 -2.05 2.42 -2.07
C LEU A 28 -2.35 1.67 -0.76
N ALA A 29 -2.50 0.36 -0.82
CA ALA A 29 -2.79 -0.51 0.33
C ALA A 29 -3.97 -0.06 1.22
N GLY A 30 -4.94 0.72 0.69
CA GLY A 30 -6.03 1.28 1.48
C GLY A 30 -6.89 0.23 2.18
N GLY A 31 -7.22 -0.88 1.50
CA GLY A 31 -7.95 -2.00 2.12
C GLY A 31 -7.15 -2.71 3.20
N SER A 32 -5.83 -2.81 3.04
CA SER A 32 -4.93 -3.38 4.05
C SER A 32 -4.83 -2.48 5.28
N THR A 33 -4.83 -1.16 5.08
CA THR A 33 -4.87 -0.16 6.16
C THR A 33 -6.19 -0.23 6.92
N ASP A 34 -7.33 -0.31 6.22
CA ASP A 34 -8.67 -0.45 6.84
C ASP A 34 -8.73 -1.71 7.70
N ALA A 35 -8.22 -2.84 7.19
CA ALA A 35 -8.21 -4.11 7.92
C ALA A 35 -7.26 -4.09 9.13
N ALA A 36 -6.05 -3.54 8.98
CA ALA A 36 -5.09 -3.38 10.08
C ALA A 36 -5.66 -2.45 11.17
N GLY A 37 -6.26 -1.32 10.76
CA GLY A 37 -6.94 -0.38 11.65
C GLY A 37 -8.10 -1.02 12.40
N THR A 38 -8.88 -1.85 11.73
CA THR A 38 -9.97 -2.63 12.36
C THR A 38 -9.43 -3.59 13.43
N LEU A 39 -8.38 -4.38 13.12
CA LEU A 39 -7.78 -5.30 14.10
C LEU A 39 -7.19 -4.55 15.30
N TRP A 40 -6.49 -3.45 15.04
CA TRP A 40 -5.93 -2.60 16.09
C TRP A 40 -7.04 -2.00 16.95
N GLY A 41 -8.07 -1.40 16.35
CA GLY A 41 -9.20 -0.79 17.06
C GLY A 41 -9.98 -1.79 17.91
N LEU A 42 -10.23 -2.99 17.39
CA LEU A 42 -10.84 -4.07 18.17
C LEU A 42 -9.97 -4.42 19.39
N ASN A 43 -8.65 -4.52 19.20
CA ASN A 43 -7.74 -4.82 20.30
C ASN A 43 -7.79 -3.73 21.39
N GLU A 44 -7.83 -2.45 21.01
CA GLU A 44 -7.97 -1.34 21.95
C GLU A 44 -9.32 -1.40 22.72
N ILE A 45 -10.44 -1.55 22.00
CA ILE A 45 -11.80 -1.58 22.58
C ILE A 45 -11.94 -2.70 23.61
N PHE A 46 -11.33 -3.85 23.37
CA PHE A 46 -11.38 -5.00 24.28
C PHE A 46 -10.21 -5.05 25.27
N ASN A 47 -9.57 -3.93 25.61
CA ASN A 47 -8.48 -3.82 26.58
C ASN A 47 -7.24 -4.66 26.22
N LYS A 48 -6.89 -4.71 24.93
CA LYS A 48 -5.66 -5.32 24.42
C LYS A 48 -5.51 -6.80 24.75
N PRO A 49 -6.49 -7.65 24.45
CA PRO A 49 -6.39 -9.08 24.70
C PRO A 49 -5.28 -9.77 23.89
N LEU A 50 -4.82 -9.14 22.81
CA LEU A 50 -3.74 -9.65 21.97
C LEU A 50 -2.48 -8.80 22.11
N SER A 51 -1.35 -9.47 22.21
CA SER A 51 -0.03 -8.84 22.09
C SER A 51 0.21 -8.33 20.68
N ARG A 52 1.21 -7.43 20.50
CA ARG A 52 1.61 -6.93 19.18
C ARG A 52 1.96 -8.07 18.22
N LYS A 53 2.66 -9.08 18.70
CA LYS A 53 3.01 -10.27 17.92
C LYS A 53 1.77 -11.01 17.41
N GLU A 54 0.77 -11.20 18.27
CA GLU A 54 -0.47 -11.89 17.87
C GLU A 54 -1.30 -11.09 16.88
N LEU A 55 -1.29 -9.74 16.97
CA LEU A 55 -1.87 -8.88 15.93
C LEU A 55 -1.16 -9.06 14.59
N HIS A 56 0.18 -9.11 14.57
CA HIS A 56 0.94 -9.41 13.36
C HIS A 56 0.61 -10.78 12.77
N GLU A 57 0.45 -11.81 13.60
CA GLU A 57 0.02 -13.13 13.15
C GLU A 57 -1.37 -13.10 12.49
N LEU A 58 -2.30 -12.30 13.00
CA LEU A 58 -3.62 -12.12 12.37
C LEU A 58 -3.51 -11.32 11.06
N CYS A 59 -2.73 -10.24 11.04
CA CYS A 59 -2.47 -9.46 9.85
C CYS A 59 -1.92 -10.33 8.70
N SER A 60 -0.93 -11.16 9.00
CA SER A 60 -0.30 -12.06 8.01
C SER A 60 -1.27 -13.07 7.39
N LYS A 61 -2.34 -13.43 8.10
CA LYS A 61 -3.40 -14.32 7.57
C LYS A 61 -4.35 -13.60 6.62
N LEU A 62 -4.48 -12.29 6.75
CA LEU A 62 -5.42 -11.48 5.96
C LEU A 62 -4.80 -10.92 4.68
N GLY A 63 -3.52 -10.57 4.72
CA GLY A 63 -2.84 -10.05 3.53
C GLY A 63 -1.40 -9.64 3.79
N SER A 64 -0.66 -9.40 2.71
CA SER A 64 0.78 -9.13 2.74
C SER A 64 1.13 -7.76 3.33
N ASP A 65 0.30 -6.75 3.08
CA ASP A 65 0.64 -5.36 3.43
C ASP A 65 0.17 -4.97 4.85
N LEU A 66 -0.68 -5.80 5.51
CA LEU A 66 -1.30 -5.43 6.78
C LEU A 66 -0.29 -5.20 7.89
N ASN A 67 0.78 -6.00 7.93
CA ASN A 67 1.84 -5.85 8.94
C ASN A 67 2.55 -4.51 8.79
N PHE A 68 2.86 -4.12 7.56
CA PHE A 68 3.42 -2.80 7.26
C PHE A 68 2.44 -1.68 7.63
N CYS A 69 1.17 -1.78 7.25
CA CYS A 69 0.16 -0.77 7.60
C CYS A 69 0.01 -0.60 9.11
N LEU A 70 0.09 -1.70 9.87
CA LEU A 70 0.00 -1.69 11.32
C LEU A 70 1.17 -0.93 11.97
N GLU A 71 2.41 -1.12 11.46
CA GLU A 71 3.62 -0.50 12.01
C GLU A 71 3.91 0.89 11.44
N GLY A 72 3.67 1.09 10.16
CA GLY A 72 4.03 2.33 9.46
C GLY A 72 5.53 2.55 9.32
N SER A 73 5.94 3.81 9.21
CA SER A 73 7.33 4.22 9.06
C SER A 73 7.97 3.72 7.74
N ARG A 74 9.30 3.73 7.66
CA ARG A 74 10.06 3.18 6.54
C ARG A 74 10.55 1.79 6.90
N GLN A 75 10.21 0.81 6.08
CA GLN A 75 10.56 -0.58 6.34
C GLN A 75 10.98 -1.33 5.09
N MET A 76 11.93 -2.24 5.25
CA MET A 76 12.17 -3.32 4.29
C MET A 76 11.20 -4.44 4.62
N THR A 77 10.49 -4.92 3.61
CA THR A 77 9.59 -6.07 3.74
C THR A 77 10.13 -7.27 2.97
N SER A 78 9.97 -8.46 3.52
CA SER A 78 10.36 -9.71 2.88
C SER A 78 9.35 -10.83 3.13
N GLY A 79 9.63 -12.04 2.62
CA GLY A 79 8.64 -13.10 2.59
C GLY A 79 7.54 -12.77 1.59
N ARG A 80 6.27 -12.81 2.02
CA ARG A 80 5.12 -12.31 1.25
C ARG A 80 4.76 -10.87 1.60
N GLY A 81 5.58 -10.17 2.48
CA GLY A 81 5.35 -8.86 3.06
C GLY A 81 5.16 -8.87 4.59
N GLU A 82 5.19 -10.07 5.22
CA GLU A 82 4.95 -10.23 6.66
C GLU A 82 6.20 -10.02 7.52
N ILE A 83 7.40 -10.11 6.94
CA ILE A 83 8.65 -9.90 7.65
C ILE A 83 9.06 -8.44 7.47
N LEU A 84 9.17 -7.72 8.57
CA LEU A 84 9.45 -6.28 8.61
C LEU A 84 10.82 -6.02 9.23
N GLU A 85 11.62 -5.20 8.57
CA GLU A 85 12.86 -4.65 9.10
C GLU A 85 12.77 -3.12 9.05
N LYS A 86 12.78 -2.48 10.21
CA LYS A 86 12.68 -1.02 10.30
C LYS A 86 13.95 -0.36 9.76
N LEU A 87 13.77 0.58 8.85
CA LEU A 87 14.84 1.40 8.28
C LEU A 87 14.80 2.82 8.90
N PRO A 88 15.91 3.58 8.84
CA PRO A 88 15.91 4.98 9.21
C PRO A 88 14.81 5.74 8.46
N PHE A 89 13.95 6.42 9.20
CA PHE A 89 12.87 7.22 8.62
C PHE A 89 13.41 8.59 8.19
N GLU A 90 12.98 9.00 7.00
CA GLU A 90 13.19 10.34 6.48
C GLU A 90 11.84 10.86 5.98
N LYS A 91 11.46 12.06 6.44
CA LYS A 91 10.23 12.70 5.98
C LYS A 91 10.41 13.18 4.56
N MET A 92 9.56 12.70 3.66
CA MET A 92 9.54 13.10 2.25
C MET A 92 8.23 13.80 1.93
N ASN A 93 8.29 14.85 1.11
CA ASN A 93 7.11 15.42 0.49
C ASN A 93 6.74 14.54 -0.71
N ILE A 94 5.50 14.16 -0.79
CA ILE A 94 5.00 13.29 -1.85
C ILE A 94 3.73 13.87 -2.47
N SER A 95 3.56 13.59 -3.74
CA SER A 95 2.31 13.81 -4.45
C SER A 95 1.88 12.53 -5.14
N LEU A 96 0.59 12.40 -5.38
CA LEU A 96 -0.03 11.22 -5.99
C LEU A 96 -0.84 11.63 -7.21
N ILE A 97 -0.79 10.80 -8.25
CA ILE A 97 -1.64 10.89 -9.43
C ILE A 97 -2.16 9.52 -9.84
N LYS A 98 -3.44 9.42 -10.15
CA LYS A 98 -4.09 8.17 -10.54
C LYS A 98 -5.11 8.41 -11.64
N PRO A 99 -5.14 7.58 -12.72
CA PRO A 99 -6.25 7.59 -13.66
C PRO A 99 -7.56 7.23 -12.95
N GLN A 100 -8.60 8.05 -13.06
CA GLN A 100 -9.86 7.87 -12.30
C GLN A 100 -10.53 6.53 -12.59
N ASN A 101 -10.55 6.13 -13.86
CA ASN A 101 -11.29 4.96 -14.33
C ASN A 101 -10.43 3.70 -14.48
N LEU A 102 -9.16 3.73 -14.06
CA LEU A 102 -8.25 2.59 -14.15
C LEU A 102 -7.98 2.02 -12.74
N GLY A 103 -8.46 0.80 -12.49
CA GLY A 103 -8.10 0.01 -11.32
C GLY A 103 -7.37 -1.25 -11.78
N ILE A 104 -6.20 -1.51 -11.22
CA ILE A 104 -5.41 -2.71 -11.51
C ILE A 104 -5.40 -3.59 -10.27
N SER A 105 -5.82 -4.85 -10.42
CA SER A 105 -5.76 -5.79 -9.30
C SER A 105 -4.32 -6.30 -9.09
N ALA A 106 -3.95 -6.56 -7.83
CA ALA A 106 -2.67 -7.17 -7.52
C ALA A 106 -2.47 -8.50 -8.29
N LYS A 107 -3.53 -9.32 -8.37
CA LYS A 107 -3.48 -10.57 -9.13
C LYS A 107 -3.09 -10.34 -10.60
N GLU A 108 -3.69 -9.37 -11.24
CA GLU A 108 -3.39 -9.03 -12.64
C GLU A 108 -1.94 -8.56 -12.79
N ALA A 109 -1.50 -7.63 -11.94
CA ALA A 109 -0.14 -7.10 -11.96
C ALA A 109 0.92 -8.20 -11.82
N TYR A 110 0.75 -9.09 -10.84
CA TYR A 110 1.67 -10.20 -10.63
C TYR A 110 1.60 -11.26 -11.74
N THR A 111 0.43 -11.50 -12.33
CA THR A 111 0.30 -12.42 -13.49
C THR A 111 1.08 -11.88 -14.68
N LYS A 112 0.86 -10.61 -15.05
CA LYS A 112 1.58 -9.95 -16.15
C LYS A 112 3.09 -9.90 -15.91
N PHE A 113 3.50 -9.63 -14.67
CA PHE A 113 4.91 -9.68 -14.29
C PHE A 113 5.52 -11.08 -14.48
N SER A 114 4.82 -12.12 -14.02
CA SER A 114 5.27 -13.50 -14.19
C SER A 114 5.41 -13.90 -15.65
N ASP A 115 4.44 -13.53 -16.49
CA ASP A 115 4.44 -13.82 -17.93
C ASP A 115 5.57 -13.08 -18.65
N LYS A 116 5.78 -11.79 -18.33
CA LYS A 116 6.83 -10.96 -18.94
C LYS A 116 8.23 -11.38 -18.48
N LYS A 117 8.38 -11.79 -17.20
CA LYS A 117 9.64 -12.26 -16.62
C LYS A 117 10.17 -13.54 -17.27
N SER A 118 9.30 -14.45 -17.68
CA SER A 118 9.70 -15.69 -18.36
C SER A 118 10.45 -15.43 -19.66
N ASN A 119 10.36 -14.19 -20.21
CA ASN A 119 10.87 -13.81 -21.53
C ASN A 119 12.10 -12.87 -21.54
N ASN A 120 12.92 -12.77 -20.48
CA ASN A 120 14.18 -11.99 -20.42
C ASN A 120 14.29 -10.92 -19.31
N PHE A 121 13.82 -11.17 -18.13
CA PHE A 121 14.01 -10.23 -17.03
C PHE A 121 15.38 -10.42 -16.35
N LYS A 122 16.21 -9.37 -16.35
CA LYS A 122 17.36 -9.23 -15.45
C LYS A 122 16.97 -8.21 -14.38
N SER A 123 16.57 -8.67 -13.20
CA SER A 123 16.49 -7.82 -12.04
C SER A 123 17.92 -7.56 -11.55
N GLU A 124 18.46 -6.42 -11.88
CA GLU A 124 19.51 -5.84 -11.06
C GLU A 124 18.82 -5.03 -9.98
N PHE A 125 18.92 -5.46 -8.73
CA PHE A 125 18.54 -4.60 -7.59
C PHE A 125 19.43 -3.37 -7.69
N GLY A 126 18.87 -2.30 -8.24
CA GLY A 126 19.54 -1.02 -8.39
C GLY A 126 20.01 -0.48 -7.04
N ASP A 127 20.97 0.43 -7.09
CA ASP A 127 21.44 1.14 -5.92
C ASP A 127 20.23 1.70 -5.14
N ARG A 128 20.24 1.54 -3.81
CA ARG A 128 19.14 1.90 -2.88
C ARG A 128 18.68 3.37 -2.96
N ALA A 129 19.29 4.16 -3.80
CA ALA A 129 18.93 5.55 -4.08
C ALA A 129 17.84 5.73 -5.15
N SER A 130 17.53 4.71 -5.94
CA SER A 130 16.47 4.77 -6.96
C SER A 130 15.22 4.04 -6.48
N PHE A 131 14.09 4.72 -6.49
CA PHE A 131 12.80 4.07 -6.35
C PHE A 131 12.46 3.41 -7.68
N GLU A 132 12.23 2.10 -7.67
CA GLU A 132 11.85 1.32 -8.84
C GLU A 132 10.68 0.40 -8.50
N ASN A 133 9.88 0.05 -9.50
CA ASN A 133 8.76 -0.88 -9.34
C ASN A 133 8.69 -1.85 -10.53
N ASP A 134 9.05 -3.10 -10.28
CA ASP A 134 9.04 -4.15 -11.30
C ASP A 134 7.63 -4.41 -11.89
N LEU A 135 6.57 -4.15 -11.10
CA LEU A 135 5.20 -4.27 -11.59
C LEU A 135 4.86 -3.13 -12.59
N GLU A 136 5.44 -1.93 -12.43
CA GLU A 136 5.31 -0.86 -13.43
C GLU A 136 5.86 -1.31 -14.77
N TRP A 137 7.06 -1.87 -14.79
CA TRP A 137 7.66 -2.41 -16.01
C TRP A 137 6.78 -3.47 -16.67
N ALA A 138 6.10 -4.30 -15.90
CA ALA A 138 5.23 -5.33 -16.44
C ALA A 138 3.93 -4.79 -17.06
N LEU A 139 3.43 -3.66 -16.55
CA LEU A 139 2.11 -3.12 -16.86
C LEU A 139 2.12 -1.95 -17.85
N ILE A 140 3.19 -1.14 -17.86
CA ILE A 140 3.18 0.17 -18.51
C ILE A 140 2.83 0.10 -19.99
N ASP A 141 3.22 -0.96 -20.69
CA ASP A 141 2.96 -1.11 -22.12
C ASP A 141 1.50 -1.41 -22.45
N ASP A 142 0.72 -1.85 -21.48
CA ASP A 142 -0.67 -2.27 -21.67
C ASP A 142 -1.68 -1.14 -21.41
N TYR A 143 -1.25 -0.04 -20.78
CA TYR A 143 -2.14 1.04 -20.37
C TYR A 143 -1.62 2.41 -20.82
N ASP A 144 -2.37 3.06 -21.71
CA ASP A 144 -1.97 4.36 -22.25
C ASP A 144 -1.98 5.47 -21.20
N GLU A 145 -2.83 5.36 -20.17
CA GLU A 145 -2.87 6.27 -19.04
C GLU A 145 -1.58 6.22 -18.22
N LEU A 146 -1.01 5.03 -17.99
CA LEU A 146 0.26 4.88 -17.28
C LEU A 146 1.42 5.45 -18.11
N LYS A 147 1.43 5.19 -19.42
CA LYS A 147 2.40 5.80 -20.36
C LYS A 147 2.32 7.32 -20.33
N ALA A 148 1.10 7.89 -20.32
CA ALA A 148 0.89 9.34 -20.30
C ALA A 148 1.46 9.96 -19.02
N ILE A 149 1.21 9.35 -17.85
CA ILE A 149 1.82 9.80 -16.58
C ILE A 149 3.34 9.76 -16.69
N LYS A 150 3.90 8.62 -17.06
CA LYS A 150 5.36 8.45 -17.13
C LYS A 150 6.05 9.39 -18.12
N LYS A 151 5.39 9.66 -19.25
CA LYS A 151 5.87 10.64 -20.24
C LYS A 151 5.89 12.06 -19.70
N SER A 152 4.85 12.46 -18.96
CA SER A 152 4.73 13.82 -18.40
C SER A 152 5.60 13.99 -17.14
N TYR A 153 5.77 12.92 -16.37
CA TYR A 153 6.49 12.90 -15.09
C TYR A 153 7.48 11.72 -15.04
N PRO A 154 8.60 11.75 -15.78
CA PRO A 154 9.51 10.61 -15.92
C PRO A 154 10.10 10.08 -14.59
N LYS A 155 10.19 10.94 -13.56
CA LYS A 155 10.71 10.59 -12.24
C LYS A 155 9.64 10.04 -11.28
N SER A 156 8.37 10.04 -11.69
CA SER A 156 7.31 9.43 -10.89
C SER A 156 7.40 7.90 -10.97
N ILE A 157 6.89 7.21 -9.95
CA ILE A 157 6.97 5.77 -9.81
C ILE A 157 5.60 5.22 -9.44
N MET A 158 5.23 4.11 -10.07
CA MET A 158 3.98 3.44 -9.75
C MET A 158 4.03 2.84 -8.33
N SER A 159 2.98 3.06 -7.56
CA SER A 159 2.83 2.52 -6.21
C SER A 159 2.22 1.12 -6.25
N GLY A 160 2.91 0.15 -5.65
CA GLY A 160 2.42 -1.23 -5.53
C GLY A 160 2.00 -1.81 -6.88
N SER A 161 0.80 -2.36 -6.96
CA SER A 161 0.23 -2.93 -8.20
C SER A 161 -0.38 -1.89 -9.16
N GLY A 162 -0.30 -0.63 -8.82
CA GLY A 162 -0.89 0.47 -9.60
C GLY A 162 -2.38 0.65 -9.26
N SER A 163 -3.02 1.58 -9.91
CA SER A 163 -2.60 2.44 -11.03
C SER A 163 -2.07 3.82 -10.59
N THR A 164 -1.88 4.06 -9.28
CA THR A 164 -1.37 5.33 -8.75
C THR A 164 0.14 5.44 -8.97
N TYR A 165 0.58 6.62 -9.34
CA TYR A 165 1.98 7.03 -9.30
C TYR A 165 2.21 8.00 -8.15
N PHE A 166 3.39 7.93 -7.55
CA PHE A 166 3.86 8.94 -6.62
C PHE A 166 5.09 9.67 -7.16
N GLY A 167 5.26 10.90 -6.74
CA GLY A 167 6.45 11.69 -7.00
C GLY A 167 7.00 12.24 -5.69
N VAL A 168 8.31 12.21 -5.50
CA VAL A 168 9.00 12.87 -4.38
C VAL A 168 9.43 14.24 -4.84
N ASP A 169 9.03 15.28 -4.10
CA ASP A 169 9.25 16.69 -4.45
C ASP A 169 8.79 17.04 -5.88
N ILE A 170 7.72 16.39 -6.34
CA ILE A 170 7.06 16.65 -7.62
C ILE A 170 5.62 17.05 -7.33
N GLU A 171 5.14 18.11 -7.97
CA GLU A 171 3.73 18.48 -7.98
C GLU A 171 3.07 17.98 -9.27
N PHE A 172 1.97 17.26 -9.14
CA PHE A 172 1.17 16.84 -10.28
C PHE A 172 0.11 17.88 -10.60
N LEU A 173 0.01 18.26 -11.88
CA LEU A 173 -1.03 19.17 -12.34
C LEU A 173 -2.40 18.49 -12.36
N ALA A 174 -3.40 19.17 -11.86
CA ALA A 174 -4.78 18.72 -11.98
C ALA A 174 -5.16 18.65 -13.47
N GLN A 175 -5.73 17.53 -13.89
CA GLN A 175 -6.15 17.29 -15.27
C GLN A 175 -7.36 16.38 -15.34
N ASP A 176 -8.17 16.53 -16.38
CA ASP A 176 -9.37 15.72 -16.55
C ASP A 176 -9.02 14.22 -16.67
N GLY A 177 -9.84 13.39 -16.04
CA GLY A 177 -9.64 11.94 -16.03
C GLY A 177 -8.64 11.41 -14.99
N PHE A 178 -8.03 12.30 -14.19
CA PHE A 178 -7.09 11.90 -13.13
C PHE A 178 -7.52 12.42 -11.77
N TRP A 179 -7.29 11.60 -10.76
CA TRP A 179 -7.30 12.00 -9.37
C TRP A 179 -5.87 12.42 -8.97
N VAL A 180 -5.75 13.57 -8.33
CA VAL A 180 -4.46 14.13 -7.91
C VAL A 180 -4.55 14.53 -6.44
N ALA A 181 -3.51 14.24 -5.68
CA ALA A 181 -3.32 14.72 -4.32
C ALA A 181 -1.88 15.19 -4.15
N ASN A 182 -1.71 16.47 -3.89
CA ASN A 182 -0.42 17.11 -3.63
C ASN A 182 -0.27 17.45 -2.14
N ASP A 183 0.87 17.99 -1.76
CA ASP A 183 1.19 18.45 -0.39
C ASP A 183 1.06 17.36 0.69
N LEU A 184 1.31 16.11 0.32
CA LEU A 184 1.34 15.00 1.24
C LEU A 184 2.77 14.79 1.78
N HIS A 185 2.88 14.08 2.90
CA HIS A 185 4.18 13.65 3.40
C HIS A 185 4.12 12.26 4.05
N THR A 186 5.25 11.59 4.00
CA THR A 186 5.43 10.34 4.71
C THR A 186 5.41 10.56 6.22
N THR A 187 4.94 9.55 6.97
CA THR A 187 4.85 9.57 8.44
C THR A 187 5.65 8.45 9.05
N ASP A 188 6.15 8.65 10.27
CA ASP A 188 6.90 7.62 11.04
C ASP A 188 5.97 6.76 11.92
N VAL A 189 4.69 6.75 11.63
CA VAL A 189 3.69 6.00 12.41
C VAL A 189 2.76 5.22 11.51
N GLY A 190 2.29 4.07 12.01
CA GLY A 190 1.24 3.28 11.38
C GLY A 190 -0.16 3.69 11.88
N ILE A 191 -0.92 2.70 12.34
CA ILE A 191 -2.26 2.94 12.88
C ILE A 191 -2.15 3.63 14.24
N VAL A 192 -2.85 4.75 14.39
CA VAL A 192 -2.94 5.54 15.62
C VAL A 192 -4.38 5.98 15.89
N GLU A 193 -4.67 6.23 17.17
CA GLU A 193 -5.91 6.85 17.57
C GLU A 193 -5.89 8.34 17.23
N VAL A 194 -6.95 8.81 16.58
CA VAL A 194 -7.19 10.24 16.35
C VAL A 194 -8.14 10.73 17.43
N LYS A 195 -7.67 11.68 18.23
CA LYS A 195 -8.44 12.31 19.33
C LYS A 195 -9.21 13.51 18.83
#